data_6f2ffa1f531d2a285ccdf334d889c204
#
_entry.id   6f2ffa1f531d2a285ccdf334d889c204
#
_cell.length_a   1.000
_cell.length_b   1.000
_cell.length_c   1.000
_cell.angle_alpha   90.00
_cell.angle_beta   90.00
_cell.angle_gamma   90.00
#
_symmetry.space_group_name_H-M   'P 1'
#
loop_
_entity.id
_entity.type
_entity.pdbx_description
1 polymer ?
#
loop_
_entity_poly.entity_id
_entity_poly.type
_entity_poly.pdbx_seq_one_letter_code
_entity_poly.pdbx_strand_id
1 'polypeptide(L)'
;MDYKSLQIHMDGPVVVVTLSRSSRRNAIDEATVEEIGHFFQNPPKEAKTAVLRGEGQHFCAGLDLEEHARLRRTPVQFMRMCQRWHWAFDQMQFGGLPVIGALQGAVVGGGLELAAACHTRVADASTFFALPEGQRAIFTGGGATVRVGRIIGPSRMVDMMLAARTYDAARGLDLGLCHEVVPAGQSFQRAMEIAHAAAKHAPMSNYAIVTAISRINDMSTTDGLFTESLVAGIVQSSPEVADGLETFLQKRSKRIEPT
;
A
#
# COMPACT_ATOMS: atom_id res chain seq x y z
N MET A 1 -9.76 -5.92 -18.60
CA MET A 1 -8.34 -6.10 -19.01
C MET A 1 -7.92 -7.51 -18.66
N ASP A 2 -7.14 -8.17 -19.49
CA ASP A 2 -6.55 -9.47 -19.16
C ASP A 2 -5.18 -9.20 -18.51
N TYR A 3 -5.06 -9.45 -17.21
CA TYR A 3 -3.84 -9.16 -16.45
C TYR A 3 -2.81 -10.27 -16.68
N LYS A 4 -1.56 -9.90 -16.97
CA LYS A 4 -0.43 -10.82 -17.18
C LYS A 4 0.53 -10.86 -15.99
N SER A 5 0.65 -9.74 -15.29
CA SER A 5 1.53 -9.54 -14.13
C SER A 5 0.79 -9.61 -12.82
N LEU A 6 -0.55 -9.62 -12.84
CA LEU A 6 -1.40 -9.72 -11.67
C LEU A 6 -2.30 -10.94 -11.75
N GLN A 7 -2.48 -11.62 -10.64
CA GLN A 7 -3.56 -12.59 -10.45
C GLN A 7 -4.57 -12.01 -9.47
N ILE A 8 -5.84 -12.06 -9.84
CA ILE A 8 -6.94 -11.49 -9.06
C ILE A 8 -7.85 -12.61 -8.58
N HIS A 9 -8.12 -12.65 -7.30
CA HIS A 9 -9.02 -13.63 -6.70
C HIS A 9 -9.93 -12.96 -5.68
N MET A 10 -11.21 -13.32 -5.67
CA MET A 10 -12.18 -12.85 -4.66
C MET A 10 -12.30 -13.90 -3.54
N ASP A 11 -12.18 -13.45 -2.29
CA ASP A 11 -12.51 -14.20 -1.09
C ASP A 11 -13.59 -13.45 -0.30
N GLY A 12 -14.84 -13.74 -0.62
CA GLY A 12 -15.97 -12.97 -0.11
C GLY A 12 -15.85 -11.48 -0.48
N PRO A 13 -15.86 -10.56 0.51
CA PRO A 13 -15.73 -9.13 0.27
C PRO A 13 -14.28 -8.65 0.10
N VAL A 14 -13.30 -9.54 0.16
CA VAL A 14 -11.87 -9.22 0.04
C VAL A 14 -11.39 -9.61 -1.35
N VAL A 15 -10.77 -8.69 -2.07
CA VAL A 15 -10.05 -9.01 -3.29
C VAL A 15 -8.57 -9.20 -3.02
N VAL A 16 -8.03 -10.33 -3.43
CA VAL A 16 -6.59 -10.63 -3.37
C VAL A 16 -5.94 -10.29 -4.69
N VAL A 17 -4.98 -9.37 -4.65
CA VAL A 17 -4.16 -8.95 -5.80
C VAL A 17 -2.76 -9.52 -5.59
N THR A 18 -2.36 -10.45 -6.44
CA THR A 18 -1.05 -11.10 -6.36
C THR A 18 -0.17 -10.65 -7.52
N LEU A 19 0.98 -10.07 -7.20
CA LEU A 19 2.05 -9.86 -8.20
C LEU A 19 2.57 -11.22 -8.63
N SER A 20 2.50 -11.56 -9.93
CA SER A 20 2.69 -12.92 -10.44
C SER A 20 3.91 -13.07 -11.35
N ARG A 21 4.96 -12.29 -11.12
CA ARG A 21 6.26 -12.39 -11.81
C ARG A 21 7.33 -12.98 -10.87
N SER A 22 7.04 -14.08 -10.20
CA SER A 22 7.90 -14.67 -9.16
C SER A 22 9.30 -15.06 -9.67
N SER A 23 9.45 -15.49 -10.92
CA SER A 23 10.75 -15.74 -11.56
C SER A 23 11.64 -14.50 -11.67
N ARG A 24 11.05 -13.31 -11.63
CA ARG A 24 11.71 -11.99 -11.60
C ARG A 24 11.62 -11.33 -10.21
N ARG A 25 11.32 -12.10 -9.16
CA ARG A 25 11.09 -11.58 -7.79
C ARG A 25 10.04 -10.48 -7.76
N ASN A 26 9.02 -10.60 -8.62
CA ASN A 26 7.94 -9.63 -8.79
C ASN A 26 8.43 -8.21 -9.14
N ALA A 27 9.54 -8.11 -9.91
CA ALA A 27 10.01 -6.83 -10.42
C ALA A 27 8.95 -6.17 -11.30
N ILE A 28 8.85 -4.85 -11.19
CA ILE A 28 7.81 -4.03 -11.82
C ILE A 28 8.33 -3.49 -13.15
N ASP A 29 7.71 -3.92 -14.24
CA ASP A 29 7.86 -3.36 -15.60
C ASP A 29 6.71 -2.38 -15.93
N GLU A 30 6.72 -1.79 -17.12
CA GLU A 30 5.67 -0.86 -17.54
C GLU A 30 4.28 -1.51 -17.56
N ALA A 31 4.18 -2.76 -17.99
CA ALA A 31 2.93 -3.49 -18.01
C ALA A 31 2.36 -3.69 -16.60
N THR A 32 3.21 -4.07 -15.65
CA THR A 32 2.81 -4.23 -14.25
C THR A 32 2.26 -2.93 -13.65
N VAL A 33 2.90 -1.79 -13.94
CA VAL A 33 2.42 -0.47 -13.49
C VAL A 33 1.04 -0.16 -14.05
N GLU A 34 0.84 -0.38 -15.35
CA GLU A 34 -0.44 -0.13 -16.02
C GLU A 34 -1.54 -1.05 -15.47
N GLU A 35 -1.22 -2.32 -15.22
CA GLU A 35 -2.15 -3.29 -14.63
C GLU A 35 -2.55 -2.91 -13.21
N ILE A 36 -1.60 -2.49 -12.35
CA ILE A 36 -1.88 -2.00 -11.00
C ILE A 36 -2.81 -0.78 -11.06
N GLY A 37 -2.46 0.23 -11.87
CA GLY A 37 -3.27 1.43 -12.00
C GLY A 37 -4.68 1.15 -12.51
N HIS A 38 -4.80 0.32 -13.55
CA HIS A 38 -6.11 -0.07 -14.10
C HIS A 38 -6.95 -0.84 -13.08
N PHE A 39 -6.35 -1.80 -12.35
CA PHE A 39 -7.07 -2.58 -11.35
C PHE A 39 -7.62 -1.70 -10.23
N PHE A 40 -6.78 -0.87 -9.61
CA PHE A 40 -7.21 -0.04 -8.48
C PHE A 40 -8.10 1.14 -8.90
N GLN A 41 -8.08 1.55 -10.16
CA GLN A 41 -9.08 2.47 -10.72
C GLN A 41 -10.45 1.79 -10.91
N ASN A 42 -10.48 0.49 -11.19
CA ASN A 42 -11.69 -0.27 -11.54
C ASN A 42 -11.78 -1.57 -10.72
N PRO A 43 -11.77 -1.52 -9.39
CA PRO A 43 -11.88 -2.72 -8.57
C PRO A 43 -13.26 -3.37 -8.74
N PRO A 44 -13.41 -4.69 -8.47
CA PRO A 44 -14.70 -5.35 -8.44
C PRO A 44 -15.66 -4.61 -7.50
N LYS A 45 -16.92 -4.43 -7.92
CA LYS A 45 -17.93 -3.70 -7.14
C LYS A 45 -18.22 -4.35 -5.79
N GLU A 46 -18.05 -5.66 -5.70
CA GLU A 46 -18.27 -6.47 -4.51
C GLU A 46 -17.10 -6.37 -3.51
N ALA A 47 -15.93 -5.89 -3.97
CA ALA A 47 -14.75 -5.74 -3.12
C ALA A 47 -14.94 -4.58 -2.14
N LYS A 48 -14.83 -4.88 -0.84
CA LYS A 48 -14.83 -3.89 0.25
C LYS A 48 -13.43 -3.59 0.76
N THR A 49 -12.48 -4.49 0.54
CA THR A 49 -11.06 -4.36 0.90
C THR A 49 -10.21 -5.15 -0.08
N ALA A 50 -8.92 -4.84 -0.14
CA ALA A 50 -7.95 -5.57 -0.94
C ALA A 50 -6.77 -6.06 -0.09
N VAL A 51 -6.21 -7.22 -0.44
CA VAL A 51 -4.90 -7.67 0.02
C VAL A 51 -3.96 -7.70 -1.17
N LEU A 52 -2.84 -6.97 -1.07
CA LEU A 52 -1.77 -6.98 -2.05
C LEU A 52 -0.61 -7.86 -1.56
N ARG A 53 -0.20 -8.84 -2.36
CA ARG A 53 0.91 -9.76 -2.05
C ARG A 53 1.80 -10.03 -3.25
N GLY A 54 2.98 -10.58 -3.02
CA GLY A 54 3.82 -11.16 -4.06
C GLY A 54 3.69 -12.68 -4.12
N GLU A 55 3.71 -13.26 -5.30
CA GLU A 55 3.88 -14.69 -5.48
C GLU A 55 5.30 -15.14 -5.12
N GLY A 56 5.46 -16.34 -4.52
CA GLY A 56 6.75 -16.92 -4.17
C GLY A 56 7.39 -16.29 -2.91
N GLN A 57 8.72 -16.20 -2.90
CA GLN A 57 9.50 -15.85 -1.69
C GLN A 57 9.60 -14.35 -1.43
N HIS A 58 9.24 -13.50 -2.38
CA HIS A 58 9.46 -12.06 -2.30
C HIS A 58 8.19 -11.28 -2.60
N PHE A 59 7.97 -10.20 -1.86
CA PHE A 59 6.91 -9.26 -2.21
C PHE A 59 7.22 -8.59 -3.56
N CYS A 60 8.30 -7.82 -3.63
CA CYS A 60 8.71 -7.14 -4.86
C CYS A 60 10.15 -6.62 -4.78
N ALA A 61 10.97 -6.92 -5.79
CA ALA A 61 12.36 -6.46 -5.89
C ALA A 61 12.53 -5.09 -6.57
N GLY A 62 11.43 -4.40 -6.89
CA GLY A 62 11.44 -3.05 -7.45
C GLY A 62 11.44 -2.99 -8.97
N LEU A 63 11.99 -1.92 -9.54
CA LEU A 63 12.04 -1.69 -10.99
C LEU A 63 12.68 -2.87 -11.73
N ASP A 64 12.07 -3.32 -12.82
CA ASP A 64 12.69 -4.29 -13.74
C ASP A 64 13.88 -3.63 -14.47
N LEU A 65 15.08 -3.89 -13.93
CA LEU A 65 16.31 -3.29 -14.42
C LEU A 65 16.71 -3.78 -15.82
N GLU A 66 16.31 -4.99 -16.21
CA GLU A 66 16.55 -5.48 -17.56
C GLU A 66 15.71 -4.72 -18.59
N GLU A 67 14.41 -4.51 -18.30
CA GLU A 67 13.58 -3.66 -19.12
C GLU A 67 14.11 -2.24 -19.15
N HIS A 68 14.45 -1.68 -18.00
CA HIS A 68 14.98 -0.32 -17.89
C HIS A 68 16.25 -0.13 -18.74
N ALA A 69 17.21 -1.05 -18.66
CA ALA A 69 18.44 -1.00 -19.45
C ALA A 69 18.18 -1.16 -20.96
N ARG A 70 17.24 -2.04 -21.33
CA ARG A 70 16.86 -2.29 -22.73
C ARG A 70 16.22 -1.07 -23.39
N LEU A 71 15.34 -0.38 -22.68
CA LEU A 71 14.52 0.72 -23.24
C LEU A 71 15.31 2.04 -23.37
N ARG A 72 16.44 2.22 -22.69
CA ARG A 72 17.32 3.41 -22.78
C ARG A 72 16.55 4.72 -22.86
N ARG A 73 15.62 4.93 -21.91
CA ARG A 73 14.73 6.09 -21.91
C ARG A 73 15.50 7.41 -21.85
N THR A 74 15.08 8.39 -22.65
CA THR A 74 15.50 9.77 -22.46
C THR A 74 15.01 10.29 -21.11
N PRO A 75 15.61 11.38 -20.56
CA PRO A 75 15.12 11.97 -19.30
C PRO A 75 13.64 12.27 -19.31
N VAL A 76 13.08 12.80 -20.40
CA VAL A 76 11.65 13.10 -20.53
C VAL A 76 10.80 11.82 -20.51
N GLN A 77 11.24 10.77 -21.19
CA GLN A 77 10.54 9.48 -21.18
C GLN A 77 10.58 8.85 -19.79
N PHE A 78 11.71 8.98 -19.08
CA PHE A 78 11.82 8.49 -17.70
C PHE A 78 10.91 9.27 -16.74
N MET A 79 10.85 10.60 -16.84
CA MET A 79 9.91 11.43 -16.08
C MET A 79 8.46 11.00 -16.30
N ARG A 80 8.05 10.72 -17.55
CA ARG A 80 6.70 10.23 -17.86
C ARG A 80 6.45 8.85 -17.27
N MET A 81 7.44 7.98 -17.27
CA MET A 81 7.34 6.68 -16.58
C MET A 81 7.12 6.88 -15.09
N CYS A 82 7.91 7.74 -14.42
CA CYS A 82 7.70 8.05 -13.00
C CYS A 82 6.28 8.57 -12.72
N GLN A 83 5.75 9.46 -13.58
CA GLN A 83 4.39 9.97 -13.44
C GLN A 83 3.33 8.86 -13.58
N ARG A 84 3.55 7.85 -14.44
CA ARG A 84 2.66 6.68 -14.52
C ARG A 84 2.70 5.84 -13.24
N TRP A 85 3.89 5.66 -12.64
CA TRP A 85 4.01 4.99 -11.33
C TRP A 85 3.26 5.76 -10.24
N HIS A 86 3.43 7.09 -10.21
CA HIS A 86 2.70 7.94 -9.25
C HIS A 86 1.20 7.76 -9.42
N TRP A 87 0.69 7.86 -10.65
CA TRP A 87 -0.71 7.66 -10.95
C TRP A 87 -1.21 6.28 -10.50
N ALA A 88 -0.51 5.21 -10.84
CA ALA A 88 -0.92 3.85 -10.49
C ALA A 88 -1.00 3.63 -8.97
N PHE A 89 0.01 4.13 -8.25
CA PHE A 89 0.05 4.01 -6.79
C PHE A 89 -0.94 4.96 -6.09
N ASP A 90 -1.27 6.09 -6.70
CA ASP A 90 -2.33 6.99 -6.23
C ASP A 90 -3.72 6.36 -6.38
N GLN A 91 -3.99 5.60 -7.47
CA GLN A 91 -5.23 4.82 -7.58
C GLN A 91 -5.37 3.83 -6.43
N MET A 92 -4.28 3.20 -5.99
CA MET A 92 -4.27 2.29 -4.86
C MET A 92 -4.45 3.04 -3.53
N GLN A 93 -3.69 4.10 -3.30
CA GLN A 93 -3.66 4.83 -2.02
C GLN A 93 -4.90 5.70 -1.79
N PHE A 94 -5.46 6.29 -2.85
CA PHE A 94 -6.54 7.27 -2.75
C PHE A 94 -7.82 6.87 -3.48
N GLY A 95 -7.88 5.65 -4.03
CA GLY A 95 -9.04 5.12 -4.75
C GLY A 95 -10.22 4.73 -3.86
N GLY A 96 -10.04 4.77 -2.54
CA GLY A 96 -11.12 4.52 -1.57
C GLY A 96 -11.27 3.06 -1.12
N LEU A 97 -10.60 2.11 -1.76
CA LEU A 97 -10.56 0.72 -1.33
C LEU A 97 -9.43 0.52 -0.32
N PRO A 98 -9.69 0.10 0.94
CA PRO A 98 -8.63 -0.23 1.89
C PRO A 98 -7.73 -1.34 1.35
N VAL A 99 -6.41 -1.13 1.33
CA VAL A 99 -5.40 -2.07 0.84
C VAL A 99 -4.47 -2.49 1.96
N ILE A 100 -4.38 -3.78 2.21
CA ILE A 100 -3.50 -4.39 3.19
C ILE A 100 -2.36 -5.09 2.44
N GLY A 101 -1.12 -4.64 2.63
CA GLY A 101 0.06 -5.28 2.07
C GLY A 101 0.50 -6.46 2.92
N ALA A 102 0.61 -7.65 2.31
CA ALA A 102 1.23 -8.83 2.90
C ALA A 102 2.67 -8.95 2.39
N LEU A 103 3.63 -8.64 3.25
CA LEU A 103 5.03 -8.49 2.88
C LEU A 103 5.84 -9.71 3.30
N GLN A 104 6.66 -10.23 2.38
CA GLN A 104 7.62 -11.30 2.65
C GLN A 104 8.89 -11.09 1.81
N GLY A 105 10.03 -11.52 2.33
CA GLY A 105 11.32 -11.41 1.65
C GLY A 105 11.63 -9.98 1.21
N ALA A 106 12.01 -9.81 -0.05
CA ALA A 106 12.42 -8.51 -0.58
C ALA A 106 11.24 -7.53 -0.73
N VAL A 107 11.38 -6.36 -0.12
CA VAL A 107 10.55 -5.16 -0.29
C VAL A 107 11.52 -4.01 -0.63
N VAL A 108 11.94 -3.93 -1.90
CA VAL A 108 13.15 -3.20 -2.30
C VAL A 108 12.85 -2.22 -3.42
N GLY A 109 13.38 -0.99 -3.33
CA GLY A 109 13.24 0.04 -4.35
C GLY A 109 11.77 0.31 -4.67
N GLY A 110 11.38 0.18 -5.94
CA GLY A 110 9.98 0.31 -6.38
C GLY A 110 9.01 -0.63 -5.64
N GLY A 111 9.49 -1.75 -5.08
CA GLY A 111 8.70 -2.62 -4.21
C GLY A 111 8.39 -1.98 -2.86
N LEU A 112 9.32 -1.21 -2.29
CA LEU A 112 9.07 -0.42 -1.09
C LEU A 112 8.17 0.78 -1.40
N GLU A 113 8.31 1.39 -2.58
CA GLU A 113 7.42 2.45 -3.05
C GLU A 113 5.96 1.97 -3.17
N LEU A 114 5.76 0.77 -3.72
CA LEU A 114 4.45 0.12 -3.82
C LEU A 114 3.89 -0.25 -2.44
N ALA A 115 4.71 -0.86 -1.57
CA ALA A 115 4.30 -1.22 -0.21
C ALA A 115 3.90 0.02 0.61
N ALA A 116 4.62 1.15 0.45
CA ALA A 116 4.32 2.40 1.14
C ALA A 116 3.00 3.06 0.68
N ALA A 117 2.44 2.65 -0.45
CA ALA A 117 1.12 3.08 -0.91
C ALA A 117 -0.01 2.20 -0.34
N CYS A 118 0.28 1.06 0.31
CA CYS A 118 -0.70 0.28 1.07
C CYS A 118 -1.05 0.99 2.39
N HIS A 119 -2.31 0.88 2.82
CA HIS A 119 -2.80 1.53 4.04
C HIS A 119 -2.33 0.82 5.32
N THR A 120 -2.31 -0.50 5.30
CA THR A 120 -1.75 -1.33 6.37
C THR A 120 -0.75 -2.30 5.76
N ARG A 121 0.35 -2.57 6.45
CA ARG A 121 1.43 -3.44 6.00
C ARG A 121 1.76 -4.45 7.09
N VAL A 122 1.57 -5.74 6.78
CA VAL A 122 1.98 -6.86 7.62
C VAL A 122 3.23 -7.48 7.02
N ALA A 123 4.32 -7.48 7.75
CA ALA A 123 5.55 -8.15 7.35
C ALA A 123 5.68 -9.51 8.04
N ASP A 124 6.23 -10.50 7.38
CA ASP A 124 6.71 -11.67 8.09
C ASP A 124 8.20 -11.55 8.43
N ALA A 125 8.70 -12.45 9.27
CA ALA A 125 10.08 -12.41 9.77
C ALA A 125 11.15 -12.53 8.66
N SER A 126 10.80 -12.93 7.43
CA SER A 126 11.72 -12.98 6.30
C SER A 126 11.87 -11.64 5.58
N THR A 127 11.01 -10.67 5.91
CA THR A 127 10.94 -9.38 5.20
C THR A 127 12.16 -8.52 5.44
N PHE A 128 12.65 -7.90 4.39
CA PHE A 128 13.65 -6.85 4.47
C PHE A 128 13.35 -5.68 3.54
N PHE A 129 13.72 -4.47 3.96
CA PHE A 129 13.44 -3.21 3.29
C PHE A 129 14.74 -2.54 2.87
N ALA A 130 14.80 -2.05 1.62
CA ALA A 130 15.96 -1.29 1.12
C ALA A 130 15.57 -0.32 0.01
N LEU A 131 16.33 0.79 -0.10
CA LEU A 131 16.31 1.73 -1.22
C LEU A 131 17.72 1.82 -1.81
N PRO A 132 18.13 0.84 -2.65
CA PRO A 132 19.50 0.72 -3.13
C PRO A 132 19.77 1.50 -4.43
N GLU A 133 18.95 2.49 -4.77
CA GLU A 133 19.00 3.22 -6.04
C GLU A 133 20.35 3.87 -6.27
N GLY A 134 20.95 4.48 -5.23
CA GLY A 134 22.27 5.12 -5.31
C GLY A 134 23.40 4.15 -5.73
N GLN A 135 23.32 2.87 -5.30
CA GLN A 135 24.27 1.82 -5.72
C GLN A 135 24.17 1.47 -7.21
N ARG A 136 23.08 1.85 -7.87
CA ARG A 136 22.80 1.58 -9.28
C ARG A 136 22.83 2.83 -10.15
N ALA A 137 23.36 3.93 -9.61
CA ALA A 137 23.43 5.25 -10.26
C ALA A 137 22.05 5.76 -10.74
N ILE A 138 20.99 5.41 -10.04
CA ILE A 138 19.62 5.90 -10.28
C ILE A 138 19.07 6.55 -9.00
N PHE A 139 17.91 7.18 -9.13
CA PHE A 139 17.17 7.77 -8.01
C PHE A 139 15.77 7.17 -7.95
N THR A 140 15.09 7.27 -6.80
CA THR A 140 13.71 6.81 -6.63
C THR A 140 12.77 7.58 -7.57
N GLY A 141 11.80 6.89 -8.16
CA GLY A 141 10.91 7.50 -9.14
C GLY A 141 9.44 7.12 -8.99
N GLY A 142 9.10 6.15 -8.11
CA GLY A 142 7.73 5.70 -7.86
C GLY A 142 7.06 6.34 -6.64
N GLY A 143 7.71 7.34 -6.01
CA GLY A 143 7.13 8.11 -4.91
C GLY A 143 7.72 7.83 -3.53
N ALA A 144 8.88 7.15 -3.41
CA ALA A 144 9.53 6.89 -2.12
C ALA A 144 9.83 8.17 -1.35
N THR A 145 10.30 9.22 -2.03
CA THR A 145 10.65 10.50 -1.38
C THR A 145 9.47 11.11 -0.62
N VAL A 146 8.26 10.87 -1.11
CA VAL A 146 7.03 11.35 -0.48
C VAL A 146 6.50 10.31 0.51
N ARG A 147 6.26 9.07 0.09
CA ARG A 147 5.59 8.05 0.92
C ARG A 147 6.51 7.48 2.00
N VAL A 148 7.69 6.98 1.61
CA VAL A 148 8.65 6.41 2.58
C VAL A 148 9.25 7.53 3.43
N GLY A 149 9.56 8.69 2.84
CA GLY A 149 10.06 9.84 3.58
C GLY A 149 9.10 10.34 4.67
N ARG A 150 7.77 10.25 4.46
CA ARG A 150 6.77 10.57 5.49
C ARG A 150 6.68 9.51 6.58
N ILE A 151 6.88 8.25 6.22
CA ILE A 151 6.83 7.13 7.19
C ILE A 151 8.03 7.18 8.14
N ILE A 152 9.27 7.21 7.61
CA ILE A 152 10.48 7.08 8.43
C ILE A 152 11.16 8.41 8.76
N GLY A 153 10.70 9.49 8.14
CA GLY A 153 11.34 10.80 8.18
C GLY A 153 12.44 10.95 7.12
N PRO A 154 12.59 12.16 6.52
CA PRO A 154 13.51 12.40 5.41
C PRO A 154 14.98 12.12 5.77
N SER A 155 15.41 12.44 6.99
CA SER A 155 16.78 12.20 7.44
C SER A 155 17.14 10.71 7.47
N ARG A 156 16.23 9.86 7.94
CA ARG A 156 16.44 8.40 7.94
C ARG A 156 16.41 7.82 6.53
N MET A 157 15.57 8.37 5.65
CA MET A 157 15.57 7.97 4.24
C MET A 157 16.90 8.31 3.56
N VAL A 158 17.45 9.50 3.81
CA VAL A 158 18.77 9.89 3.30
C VAL A 158 19.86 8.92 3.79
N ASP A 159 19.91 8.61 5.09
CA ASP A 159 20.85 7.63 5.65
C ASP A 159 20.65 6.24 5.04
N MET A 160 19.40 5.76 4.91
CA MET A 160 19.08 4.48 4.27
C MET A 160 19.67 4.40 2.85
N MET A 161 19.51 5.45 2.06
CA MET A 161 19.96 5.48 0.66
C MET A 161 21.48 5.67 0.54
N LEU A 162 22.08 6.61 1.29
CA LEU A 162 23.51 6.91 1.20
C LEU A 162 24.37 5.79 1.80
N ALA A 163 23.96 5.24 2.94
CA ALA A 163 24.69 4.16 3.59
C ALA A 163 24.28 2.77 3.07
N ALA A 164 23.40 2.72 2.07
CA ALA A 164 22.89 1.48 1.47
C ALA A 164 22.33 0.49 2.51
N ARG A 165 21.61 1.02 3.51
CA ARG A 165 21.11 0.17 4.60
C ARG A 165 20.00 -0.73 4.13
N THR A 166 20.03 -1.96 4.63
CA THR A 166 18.94 -2.92 4.55
C THR A 166 18.39 -3.10 5.96
N TYR A 167 17.10 -2.87 6.15
CA TYR A 167 16.41 -3.05 7.41
C TYR A 167 15.63 -4.36 7.39
N ASP A 168 15.79 -5.18 8.43
CA ASP A 168 14.97 -6.37 8.64
C ASP A 168 13.53 -6.01 9.07
N ALA A 169 12.69 -7.02 9.26
CA ALA A 169 11.29 -6.84 9.63
C ALA A 169 11.15 -6.12 10.98
N ALA A 170 11.99 -6.45 11.98
CA ALA A 170 11.94 -5.83 13.31
C ALA A 170 12.29 -4.35 13.23
N ARG A 171 13.38 -4.00 12.52
CA ARG A 171 13.74 -2.61 12.29
C ARG A 171 12.70 -1.87 11.45
N GLY A 172 12.07 -2.56 10.49
CA GLY A 172 10.96 -2.04 9.69
C GLY A 172 9.76 -1.66 10.56
N LEU A 173 9.44 -2.47 11.56
CA LEU A 173 8.38 -2.19 12.54
C LEU A 173 8.70 -0.94 13.35
N ASP A 174 9.90 -0.86 13.91
CA ASP A 174 10.35 0.32 14.70
C ASP A 174 10.27 1.64 13.92
N LEU A 175 10.47 1.56 12.61
CA LEU A 175 10.45 2.73 11.72
C LEU A 175 9.07 3.00 11.10
N GLY A 176 8.08 2.11 11.30
CA GLY A 176 6.75 2.22 10.71
C GLY A 176 6.67 1.76 9.25
N LEU A 177 7.71 1.11 8.71
CA LEU A 177 7.66 0.51 7.37
C LEU A 177 6.65 -0.64 7.29
N CYS A 178 6.41 -1.33 8.39
CA CYS A 178 5.26 -2.21 8.60
C CYS A 178 4.58 -1.91 9.94
N HIS A 179 3.35 -2.39 10.11
CA HIS A 179 2.54 -2.15 11.31
C HIS A 179 2.53 -3.37 12.25
N GLU A 180 2.87 -4.53 11.71
CA GLU A 180 2.92 -5.79 12.44
C GLU A 180 3.97 -6.70 11.83
N VAL A 181 4.65 -7.50 12.67
CA VAL A 181 5.57 -8.56 12.23
C VAL A 181 5.05 -9.89 12.74
N VAL A 182 4.91 -10.85 11.84
CA VAL A 182 4.44 -12.21 12.13
C VAL A 182 5.51 -13.26 11.77
N PRO A 183 5.39 -14.51 12.24
CA PRO A 183 6.30 -15.58 11.82
C PRO A 183 6.40 -15.72 10.29
N ALA A 184 7.55 -16.21 9.80
CA ALA A 184 7.78 -16.39 8.37
C ALA A 184 6.65 -17.21 7.70
N GLY A 185 6.19 -16.72 6.54
CA GLY A 185 5.10 -17.31 5.77
C GLY A 185 3.68 -16.98 6.24
N GLN A 186 3.52 -16.19 7.33
CA GLN A 186 2.19 -15.89 7.89
C GLN A 186 1.64 -14.51 7.52
N SER A 187 2.41 -13.66 6.81
CA SER A 187 1.97 -12.29 6.46
C SER A 187 0.65 -12.27 5.69
N PHE A 188 0.47 -13.20 4.76
CA PHE A 188 -0.76 -13.28 3.96
C PHE A 188 -1.98 -13.64 4.79
N GLN A 189 -1.88 -14.67 5.64
CA GLN A 189 -2.98 -15.05 6.51
C GLN A 189 -3.39 -13.88 7.40
N ARG A 190 -2.41 -13.23 8.02
CA ARG A 190 -2.66 -12.09 8.92
C ARG A 190 -3.27 -10.88 8.18
N ALA A 191 -2.78 -10.58 6.98
CA ALA A 191 -3.35 -9.54 6.13
C ALA A 191 -4.81 -9.82 5.75
N MET A 192 -5.17 -11.08 5.46
CA MET A 192 -6.55 -11.50 5.21
C MET A 192 -7.45 -11.30 6.43
N GLU A 193 -6.98 -11.63 7.64
CA GLU A 193 -7.72 -11.38 8.88
C GLU A 193 -8.06 -9.90 9.06
N ILE A 194 -7.06 -9.00 8.83
CA ILE A 194 -7.25 -7.56 8.90
C ILE A 194 -8.22 -7.09 7.80
N ALA A 195 -8.07 -7.59 6.57
CA ALA A 195 -8.93 -7.22 5.46
C ALA A 195 -10.39 -7.62 5.70
N HIS A 196 -10.63 -8.84 6.17
CA HIS A 196 -11.97 -9.29 6.54
C HIS A 196 -12.58 -8.51 7.71
N ALA A 197 -11.76 -8.08 8.67
CA ALA A 197 -12.22 -7.22 9.76
C ALA A 197 -12.62 -5.83 9.23
N ALA A 198 -11.77 -5.21 8.41
CA ALA A 198 -12.05 -3.91 7.79
C ALA A 198 -13.25 -3.95 6.83
N ALA A 199 -13.48 -5.07 6.14
CA ALA A 199 -14.63 -5.25 5.24
C ALA A 199 -16.00 -5.24 5.96
N LYS A 200 -16.01 -5.37 7.31
CA LYS A 200 -17.23 -5.26 8.13
C LYS A 200 -17.59 -3.82 8.49
N HIS A 201 -16.66 -2.88 8.31
CA HIS A 201 -16.92 -1.47 8.57
C HIS A 201 -17.83 -0.89 7.48
N ALA A 202 -18.51 0.22 7.81
CA ALA A 202 -19.29 0.98 6.83
C ALA A 202 -18.40 1.44 5.66
N PRO A 203 -18.81 1.22 4.41
CA PRO A 203 -17.98 1.57 3.24
C PRO A 203 -17.56 3.04 3.21
N MET A 204 -18.46 3.95 3.60
CA MET A 204 -18.16 5.38 3.64
C MET A 204 -17.11 5.72 4.72
N SER A 205 -17.12 5.02 5.86
CA SER A 205 -16.09 5.19 6.89
C SER A 205 -14.73 4.73 6.39
N ASN A 206 -14.66 3.55 5.75
CA ASN A 206 -13.42 3.06 5.14
C ASN A 206 -12.90 4.02 4.07
N TYR A 207 -13.80 4.50 3.19
CA TYR A 207 -13.44 5.50 2.17
C TYR A 207 -12.83 6.76 2.79
N ALA A 208 -13.46 7.32 3.82
CA ALA A 208 -12.97 8.50 4.51
C ALA A 208 -11.60 8.26 5.17
N ILE A 209 -11.42 7.14 5.87
CA ILE A 209 -10.17 6.76 6.53
C ILE A 209 -9.02 6.75 5.51
N VAL A 210 -9.17 6.04 4.41
CA VAL A 210 -8.05 5.84 3.46
C VAL A 210 -7.81 7.03 2.54
N THR A 211 -8.83 7.87 2.29
CA THR A 211 -8.69 9.00 1.36
C THR A 211 -8.43 10.33 2.04
N ALA A 212 -8.93 10.56 3.26
CA ALA A 212 -8.89 11.86 3.91
C ALA A 212 -7.67 12.05 4.83
N ILE A 213 -7.33 11.06 5.67
CA ILE A 213 -6.32 11.24 6.73
C ILE A 213 -4.99 11.75 6.19
N SER A 214 -4.42 11.10 5.17
CA SER A 214 -3.12 11.51 4.64
C SER A 214 -3.17 12.86 3.91
N ARG A 215 -4.29 13.20 3.27
CA ARG A 215 -4.47 14.50 2.61
C ARG A 215 -4.64 15.63 3.63
N ILE A 216 -5.40 15.38 4.70
CA ILE A 216 -5.59 16.35 5.78
C ILE A 216 -4.26 16.69 6.45
N ASN A 217 -3.40 15.71 6.67
CA ASN A 217 -2.07 15.93 7.26
C ASN A 217 -1.11 16.75 6.37
N ASP A 218 -1.44 16.96 5.09
CA ASP A 218 -0.68 17.83 4.20
C ASP A 218 -1.21 19.29 4.16
N MET A 219 -2.33 19.56 4.83
CA MET A 219 -2.97 20.87 4.87
C MET A 219 -2.44 21.73 6.02
N SER A 220 -2.74 23.02 6.00
CA SER A 220 -2.61 23.85 7.19
C SER A 220 -3.53 23.32 8.30
N THR A 221 -3.19 23.57 9.58
CA THR A 221 -4.03 23.11 10.70
C THR A 221 -5.48 23.55 10.55
N THR A 222 -5.71 24.81 10.16
CA THR A 222 -7.07 25.36 10.00
C THR A 222 -7.83 24.69 8.87
N ASP A 223 -7.21 24.51 7.70
CA ASP A 223 -7.86 23.88 6.56
C ASP A 223 -8.08 22.38 6.81
N GLY A 224 -7.13 21.74 7.49
CA GLY A 224 -7.24 20.34 7.88
C GLY A 224 -8.42 20.07 8.81
N LEU A 225 -8.55 20.85 9.89
CA LEU A 225 -9.68 20.73 10.84
C LEU A 225 -11.03 21.05 10.18
N PHE A 226 -11.07 22.03 9.29
CA PHE A 226 -12.28 22.32 8.51
C PHE A 226 -12.63 21.14 7.59
N THR A 227 -11.65 20.61 6.86
CA THR A 227 -11.84 19.45 5.98
C THR A 227 -12.29 18.23 6.77
N GLU A 228 -11.70 17.96 7.94
CA GLU A 228 -12.10 16.87 8.83
C GLU A 228 -13.58 16.99 9.22
N SER A 229 -14.04 18.19 9.57
CA SER A 229 -15.44 18.42 9.94
C SER A 229 -16.41 18.15 8.79
N LEU A 230 -16.04 18.49 7.55
CA LEU A 230 -16.83 18.19 6.36
C LEU A 230 -16.89 16.68 6.10
N VAL A 231 -15.74 15.99 6.17
CA VAL A 231 -15.67 14.54 5.99
C VAL A 231 -16.49 13.81 7.05
N ALA A 232 -16.38 14.23 8.33
CA ALA A 232 -17.18 13.67 9.41
C ALA A 232 -18.68 13.85 9.18
N GLY A 233 -19.10 15.05 8.73
CA GLY A 233 -20.49 15.33 8.37
C GLY A 233 -21.01 14.48 7.23
N ILE A 234 -20.20 14.24 6.19
CA ILE A 234 -20.56 13.37 5.07
C ILE A 234 -20.72 11.92 5.55
N VAL A 235 -19.75 11.39 6.32
CA VAL A 235 -19.84 10.03 6.87
C VAL A 235 -21.07 9.87 7.75
N GLN A 236 -21.39 10.88 8.60
CA GLN A 236 -22.56 10.87 9.49
C GLN A 236 -23.88 10.76 8.71
N SER A 237 -23.94 11.18 7.45
CA SER A 237 -25.13 11.09 6.61
C SER A 237 -25.35 9.72 5.96
N SER A 238 -24.41 8.78 6.13
CA SER A 238 -24.52 7.45 5.53
C SER A 238 -25.59 6.59 6.25
N PRO A 239 -26.36 5.76 5.53
CA PRO A 239 -27.42 4.93 6.12
C PRO A 239 -26.92 4.00 7.23
N GLU A 240 -25.69 3.52 7.12
CA GLU A 240 -25.09 2.56 8.06
C GLU A 240 -24.81 3.16 9.44
N VAL A 241 -24.79 4.48 9.58
CA VAL A 241 -24.53 5.14 10.88
C VAL A 241 -25.65 4.86 11.87
N ALA A 242 -26.91 4.93 11.43
CA ALA A 242 -28.06 4.66 12.29
C ALA A 242 -28.02 3.22 12.83
N ASP A 243 -27.77 2.24 11.96
CA ASP A 243 -27.66 0.82 12.31
C ASP A 243 -26.47 0.56 13.25
N GLY A 244 -25.33 1.21 12.99
CA GLY A 244 -24.14 1.10 13.83
C GLY A 244 -24.34 1.63 15.24
N LEU A 245 -24.98 2.79 15.38
CA LEU A 245 -25.32 3.40 16.67
C LEU A 245 -26.35 2.55 17.43
N GLU A 246 -27.39 2.05 16.77
CA GLU A 246 -28.38 1.18 17.39
C GLU A 246 -27.73 -0.11 17.91
N THR A 247 -26.87 -0.74 17.10
CA THR A 247 -26.11 -1.95 17.48
C THR A 247 -25.26 -1.70 18.72
N PHE A 248 -24.60 -0.55 18.80
CA PHE A 248 -23.80 -0.14 19.95
C PHE A 248 -24.65 0.08 21.20
N LEU A 249 -25.73 0.86 21.08
CA LEU A 249 -26.61 1.20 22.19
C LEU A 249 -27.34 -0.05 22.76
N GLN A 250 -27.63 -1.03 21.91
CA GLN A 250 -28.22 -2.31 22.35
C GLN A 250 -27.19 -3.26 22.99
N LYS A 251 -25.92 -2.80 23.21
CA LYS A 251 -24.81 -3.60 23.75
C LYS A 251 -24.50 -4.87 22.95
N ARG A 252 -24.83 -4.90 21.67
CA ARG A 252 -24.53 -6.00 20.75
C ARG A 252 -23.18 -5.85 20.05
N SER A 253 -22.55 -4.68 20.13
CA SER A 253 -21.20 -4.46 19.58
C SER A 253 -20.15 -5.14 20.47
N LYS A 254 -19.07 -5.64 19.85
CA LYS A 254 -17.90 -6.13 20.59
C LYS A 254 -17.32 -5.00 21.46
N ARG A 255 -16.88 -5.34 22.66
CA ARG A 255 -16.09 -4.41 23.48
C ARG A 255 -14.78 -4.08 22.76
N ILE A 256 -14.36 -2.83 22.88
CA ILE A 256 -13.04 -2.39 22.41
C ILE A 256 -12.02 -2.88 23.45
N GLU A 257 -11.09 -3.74 23.02
CA GLU A 257 -10.02 -4.29 23.86
C GLU A 257 -8.67 -3.96 23.20
N PRO A 258 -7.61 -3.77 24.02
CA PRO A 258 -6.26 -3.60 23.48
C PRO A 258 -5.83 -4.81 22.66
N THR A 259 -5.13 -4.59 21.55
CA THR A 259 -4.55 -5.63 20.67
C THR A 259 -3.08 -5.84 20.96
#